data_7b271fb39338c6f4127bfdf70943f874
#
_entry.id   7b271fb39338c6f4127bfdf70943f874
#
_cell.length_a   1.000
_cell.length_b   1.000
_cell.length_c   1.000
_cell.angle_alpha   90.00
_cell.angle_beta   90.00
_cell.angle_gamma   90.00
#
_symmetry.space_group_name_H-M   'P 1'
#
loop_
_entity.id
_entity.type
_entity.pdbx_description
1 polymer ?
#
loop_
_entity_poly.entity_id
_entity_poly.type
_entity_poly.pdbx_seq_one_letter_code
_entity_poly.pdbx_strand_id
1 'polypeptide(L)'
;KGTSDVATKINGGVFIYGGTVVTHGGDSGAGIGGGARHFDNENVPETGDVYLYGGTVTATGGDLAAGVGGGGGWNGLGSNKNCNGGYGYTVYVYGGTLTAQGGRRGAGIGSGSFHSFTSKLIGGTLNVYDGTVNATGGAYGAGIGGGCKANGGTVNVSGGIVRAKGGTDAAGIGGGEDGKGGTVNVSGGTVRAEGTSYGAGIGGGEYTTFGTTTYRGKGADVTITGGTVTAIAGGDCKGREAKGGSAIGGGQGLPDKDASEKAGSLVLPDNYKVTAGDSESDLDRVFTASERVAACRWRNYVK
;
A
#
# COMPACT_ATOMS: atom_id res chain seq x y z
N LYS A 1 13.80 16.32 22.52
CA LYS A 1 13.53 17.64 21.90
C LYS A 1 14.21 17.61 20.55
N GLY A 2 13.47 17.22 19.49
CA GLY A 2 13.97 17.35 18.14
C GLY A 2 13.89 18.81 17.74
N THR A 3 15.00 19.38 17.41
CA THR A 3 15.10 20.69 16.78
C THR A 3 14.46 20.62 15.40
N SER A 4 13.65 21.61 15.07
CA SER A 4 13.09 21.81 13.74
C SER A 4 14.21 22.12 12.76
N ASP A 5 14.84 21.10 12.23
CA ASP A 5 15.91 21.32 11.28
C ASP A 5 15.34 21.59 9.90
N VAL A 6 15.78 22.69 9.34
CA VAL A 6 15.64 23.06 7.95
C VAL A 6 16.00 21.84 7.10
N ALA A 7 15.01 21.26 6.43
CA ALA A 7 15.24 20.12 5.55
C ALA A 7 16.15 20.58 4.40
N THR A 8 17.41 20.32 4.55
CA THR A 8 18.37 20.50 3.46
C THR A 8 18.00 19.51 2.37
N LYS A 9 17.71 20.00 1.17
CA LYS A 9 17.45 19.15 0.00
C LYS A 9 18.73 18.35 -0.28
N ILE A 10 18.79 17.12 0.21
CA ILE A 10 19.87 16.19 -0.11
C ILE A 10 19.49 15.51 -1.42
N ASN A 11 20.08 15.92 -2.52
CA ASN A 11 19.96 15.27 -3.82
C ASN A 11 20.75 13.95 -3.83
N GLY A 12 20.54 13.09 -2.85
CA GLY A 12 21.22 11.81 -2.70
C GLY A 12 20.26 10.74 -2.20
N GLY A 13 20.34 9.53 -2.78
CA GLY A 13 19.60 8.37 -2.30
C GLY A 13 20.21 7.76 -1.05
N VAL A 14 19.46 6.86 -0.42
CA VAL A 14 19.93 5.99 0.65
C VAL A 14 20.39 4.67 0.03
N PHE A 15 21.68 4.35 0.14
CA PHE A 15 22.26 3.15 -0.45
C PHE A 15 22.68 2.19 0.65
N ILE A 16 22.10 0.98 0.67
CA ILE A 16 22.37 -0.06 1.69
C ILE A 16 22.93 -1.29 0.98
N TYR A 17 24.24 -1.52 1.15
CA TYR A 17 24.94 -2.64 0.51
C TYR A 17 24.96 -3.90 1.36
N GLY A 18 24.81 -3.77 2.70
CA GLY A 18 24.87 -4.90 3.63
C GLY A 18 24.77 -4.45 5.07
N GLY A 19 24.99 -5.40 5.99
CA GLY A 19 24.90 -5.14 7.43
C GLY A 19 23.47 -5.13 7.96
N THR A 20 23.30 -4.62 9.18
CA THR A 20 21.99 -4.50 9.85
C THR A 20 21.71 -3.01 10.10
N VAL A 21 20.57 -2.55 9.61
CA VAL A 21 20.10 -1.17 9.78
C VAL A 21 18.77 -1.20 10.50
N VAL A 22 18.66 -0.49 11.62
CA VAL A 22 17.42 -0.33 12.37
C VAL A 22 17.12 1.16 12.51
N THR A 23 15.94 1.59 12.07
CA THR A 23 15.56 3.00 12.10
C THR A 23 14.17 3.17 12.69
N HIS A 24 13.98 4.27 13.42
CA HIS A 24 12.71 4.72 13.95
C HIS A 24 12.49 6.18 13.59
N GLY A 25 11.38 6.50 12.98
CA GLY A 25 10.95 7.87 12.74
C GLY A 25 10.51 8.54 14.05
N GLY A 26 10.72 9.85 14.15
CA GLY A 26 10.05 10.67 15.18
C GLY A 26 8.54 10.74 14.91
N ASP A 27 7.76 11.43 15.76
CA ASP A 27 6.28 11.43 15.78
C ASP A 27 5.57 11.44 14.41
N SER A 28 6.10 12.16 13.45
CA SER A 28 5.58 12.21 12.08
C SER A 28 6.67 11.98 11.03
N GLY A 29 7.82 11.48 11.42
CA GLY A 29 8.93 11.14 10.53
C GLY A 29 8.83 9.70 10.05
N ALA A 30 9.21 9.44 8.79
CA ALA A 30 9.40 8.09 8.31
C ALA A 30 10.61 7.42 8.99
N GLY A 31 10.61 6.10 9.08
CA GLY A 31 11.78 5.35 9.55
C GLY A 31 12.97 5.56 8.61
N ILE A 32 12.74 5.45 7.30
CA ILE A 32 13.67 5.86 6.25
C ILE A 32 12.90 6.72 5.28
N GLY A 33 13.28 8.00 5.12
CA GLY A 33 12.64 8.90 4.16
C GLY A 33 12.29 10.27 4.72
N GLY A 34 11.05 10.72 4.49
CA GLY A 34 10.61 12.08 4.78
C GLY A 34 10.36 12.37 6.24
N GLY A 35 10.67 13.59 6.66
CA GLY A 35 10.28 14.16 7.93
C GLY A 35 8.83 14.66 7.93
N ALA A 36 8.35 15.12 9.11
CA ALA A 36 7.05 15.77 9.26
C ALA A 36 6.94 17.01 8.39
N ARG A 37 5.76 17.23 7.82
CA ARG A 37 5.44 18.47 7.12
C ARG A 37 4.63 19.39 8.00
N HIS A 38 5.10 20.61 8.12
CA HIS A 38 4.44 21.69 8.84
C HIS A 38 4.13 22.81 7.86
N PHE A 39 2.83 23.07 7.59
CA PHE A 39 2.30 24.21 6.80
C PHE A 39 2.80 24.43 5.35
N ASP A 40 1.84 24.65 4.48
CA ASP A 40 1.75 25.40 3.19
C ASP A 40 3.02 25.58 2.30
N ASN A 41 4.11 24.90 2.54
CA ASN A 41 5.24 24.95 1.63
C ASN A 41 5.07 23.89 0.55
N GLU A 42 4.78 24.34 -0.67
CA GLU A 42 4.79 23.50 -1.88
C GLU A 42 6.17 22.89 -2.18
N ASN A 43 7.22 23.37 -1.51
CA ASN A 43 8.57 22.82 -1.57
C ASN A 43 8.71 21.65 -0.61
N VAL A 44 8.30 20.50 -1.07
CA VAL A 44 8.61 19.23 -0.41
C VAL A 44 10.10 18.99 -0.48
N PRO A 45 10.81 18.74 0.62
CA PRO A 45 12.10 18.12 0.52
C PRO A 45 11.91 16.76 -0.15
N GLU A 46 12.29 16.65 -1.40
CA GLU A 46 12.43 15.35 -2.05
C GLU A 46 13.62 14.68 -1.36
N THR A 47 13.35 13.74 -0.47
CA THR A 47 14.38 12.82 -0.03
C THR A 47 14.66 11.88 -1.20
N GLY A 48 15.91 11.50 -1.37
CA GLY A 48 16.31 10.65 -2.49
C GLY A 48 15.73 9.22 -2.35
N ASP A 49 15.79 8.49 -3.43
CA ASP A 49 15.34 7.09 -3.51
C ASP A 49 16.12 6.18 -2.57
N VAL A 50 15.54 5.04 -2.23
CA VAL A 50 16.16 4.03 -1.35
C VAL A 50 16.58 2.83 -2.19
N TYR A 51 17.85 2.45 -2.06
CA TYR A 51 18.45 1.33 -2.79
C TYR A 51 18.97 0.28 -1.80
N LEU A 52 18.34 -0.89 -1.76
CA LEU A 52 18.77 -2.03 -0.96
C LEU A 52 19.41 -3.09 -1.86
N TYR A 53 20.72 -3.23 -1.75
CA TYR A 53 21.50 -4.26 -2.45
C TYR A 53 21.70 -5.52 -1.61
N GLY A 54 21.67 -5.39 -0.28
CA GLY A 54 21.83 -6.51 0.64
C GLY A 54 21.70 -6.09 2.09
N GLY A 55 21.89 -7.04 3.01
CA GLY A 55 21.75 -6.80 4.45
C GLY A 55 20.32 -6.94 4.96
N THR A 56 20.12 -6.51 6.20
CA THR A 56 18.82 -6.56 6.89
C THR A 56 18.44 -5.18 7.36
N VAL A 57 17.30 -4.68 6.90
CA VAL A 57 16.77 -3.36 7.24
C VAL A 57 15.46 -3.51 7.98
N THR A 58 15.35 -2.84 9.13
CA THR A 58 14.10 -2.69 9.88
C THR A 58 13.81 -1.21 10.03
N ALA A 59 12.70 -0.75 9.45
CA ALA A 59 12.31 0.65 9.47
C ALA A 59 10.90 0.80 10.03
N THR A 60 10.74 1.64 11.07
CA THR A 60 9.47 1.93 11.72
C THR A 60 9.16 3.42 11.60
N GLY A 61 8.01 3.75 11.04
CA GLY A 61 7.52 5.13 10.97
C GLY A 61 6.95 5.64 12.30
N GLY A 62 7.00 6.94 12.51
CA GLY A 62 6.25 7.63 13.57
C GLY A 62 4.74 7.60 13.30
N ASP A 63 3.92 8.10 14.21
CA ASP A 63 2.45 7.91 14.26
C ASP A 63 1.71 8.12 12.93
N LEU A 64 2.11 9.12 12.14
CA LEU A 64 1.46 9.48 10.89
C LEU A 64 2.28 9.13 9.64
N ALA A 65 3.42 8.50 9.80
CA ALA A 65 4.43 8.34 8.76
C ALA A 65 4.59 6.90 8.29
N ALA A 66 5.16 6.74 7.10
CA ALA A 66 5.54 5.45 6.56
C ALA A 66 6.75 4.83 7.30
N GLY A 67 6.87 3.52 7.28
CA GLY A 67 8.11 2.84 7.67
C GLY A 67 9.25 3.24 6.75
N VAL A 68 9.03 3.11 5.43
CA VAL A 68 9.94 3.61 4.39
C VAL A 68 9.13 4.47 3.43
N GLY A 69 9.49 5.75 3.30
CA GLY A 69 8.82 6.67 2.39
C GLY A 69 8.45 8.01 2.99
N GLY A 70 7.18 8.40 2.88
CA GLY A 70 6.72 9.72 3.27
C GLY A 70 6.53 9.90 4.78
N GLY A 71 6.89 11.08 5.28
CA GLY A 71 6.51 11.51 6.63
C GLY A 71 5.03 11.86 6.74
N GLY A 72 4.52 12.02 7.96
CA GLY A 72 3.14 12.42 8.24
C GLY A 72 2.92 13.93 8.12
N GLY A 73 1.70 14.33 7.80
CA GLY A 73 1.25 15.71 7.95
C GLY A 73 0.75 15.96 9.37
N TRP A 74 1.23 17.02 10.03
CA TRP A 74 0.84 17.37 11.39
C TRP A 74 -0.02 18.63 11.43
N ASN A 75 -1.20 18.54 12.07
CA ASN A 75 -2.01 19.70 12.42
C ASN A 75 -1.60 20.21 13.78
N GLY A 76 -0.87 21.30 13.85
CA GLY A 76 -0.71 22.06 15.10
C GLY A 76 -2.09 22.38 15.71
N LEU A 77 -2.19 22.35 17.02
CA LEU A 77 -3.41 22.64 17.76
C LEU A 77 -4.14 23.89 17.20
N GLY A 78 -5.30 23.70 16.63
CA GLY A 78 -6.25 24.77 16.37
C GLY A 78 -6.21 25.45 14.99
N SER A 79 -5.46 24.98 14.02
CA SER A 79 -5.54 25.53 12.65
C SER A 79 -6.33 24.60 11.72
N ASN A 80 -7.37 25.15 11.05
CA ASN A 80 -8.09 24.49 9.96
C ASN A 80 -7.24 24.33 8.67
N LYS A 81 -5.91 24.33 8.80
CA LYS A 81 -5.02 24.24 7.66
C LYS A 81 -4.63 22.78 7.42
N ASN A 82 -4.85 22.35 6.20
CA ASN A 82 -4.58 21.00 5.72
C ASN A 82 -3.06 20.75 5.66
N CYS A 83 -2.50 20.02 6.61
CA CYS A 83 -1.10 19.58 6.54
C CYS A 83 -1.02 18.31 5.71
N ASN A 84 -0.39 18.41 4.57
CA ASN A 84 -0.19 17.28 3.66
C ASN A 84 0.93 16.38 4.19
N GLY A 85 0.70 15.06 4.23
CA GLY A 85 1.74 14.07 4.46
C GLY A 85 2.74 14.04 3.30
N GLY A 86 3.87 13.39 3.49
CA GLY A 86 4.87 13.18 2.44
C GLY A 86 4.42 12.13 1.43
N TYR A 87 4.74 12.36 0.15
CA TYR A 87 4.62 11.34 -0.90
C TYR A 87 5.52 10.14 -0.59
N GLY A 88 5.20 8.98 -1.12
CA GLY A 88 6.14 7.86 -1.16
C GLY A 88 7.27 8.15 -2.14
N TYR A 89 8.43 7.58 -1.86
CA TYR A 89 9.62 7.66 -2.72
C TYR A 89 9.75 6.42 -3.58
N THR A 90 10.80 6.36 -4.40
CA THR A 90 11.12 5.13 -5.10
C THR A 90 12.04 4.27 -4.22
N VAL A 91 11.65 3.03 -4.04
CA VAL A 91 12.41 2.02 -3.30
C VAL A 91 12.81 0.92 -4.28
N TYR A 92 14.09 0.64 -4.35
CA TYR A 92 14.66 -0.43 -5.17
C TYR A 92 15.23 -1.52 -4.27
N VAL A 93 14.78 -2.76 -4.45
CA VAL A 93 15.26 -3.93 -3.70
C VAL A 93 15.89 -4.90 -4.69
N TYR A 94 17.21 -4.95 -4.65
CA TYR A 94 18.03 -5.85 -5.47
C TYR A 94 18.44 -7.12 -4.71
N GLY A 95 18.31 -7.10 -3.36
CA GLY A 95 18.64 -8.23 -2.49
C GLY A 95 18.46 -7.85 -1.01
N GLY A 96 18.77 -8.77 -0.11
CA GLY A 96 18.64 -8.58 1.34
C GLY A 96 17.20 -8.68 1.84
N THR A 97 16.98 -8.17 3.05
CA THR A 97 15.68 -8.20 3.72
C THR A 97 15.28 -6.80 4.18
N LEU A 98 14.12 -6.32 3.72
CA LEU A 98 13.50 -5.09 4.17
C LEU A 98 12.25 -5.41 4.99
N THR A 99 12.25 -5.01 6.25
CA THR A 99 11.07 -5.03 7.11
C THR A 99 10.65 -3.59 7.39
N ALA A 100 9.45 -3.21 6.95
CA ALA A 100 8.94 -1.87 7.08
C ALA A 100 7.59 -1.86 7.80
N GLN A 101 7.49 -1.09 8.88
CA GLN A 101 6.29 -0.91 9.68
C GLN A 101 5.85 0.54 9.62
N GLY A 102 4.65 0.80 9.11
CA GLY A 102 4.03 2.13 9.18
C GLY A 102 3.62 2.50 10.60
N GLY A 103 3.65 3.78 10.90
CA GLY A 103 2.99 4.32 12.09
C GLY A 103 1.47 4.20 11.96
N ARG A 104 0.71 4.56 12.97
CA ARG A 104 -0.74 4.31 13.06
C ARG A 104 -1.52 4.62 11.78
N ARG A 105 -1.15 5.67 11.06
CA ARG A 105 -1.82 6.10 9.81
C ARG A 105 -0.94 6.02 8.57
N GLY A 106 0.30 5.61 8.70
CA GLY A 106 1.26 5.51 7.61
C GLY A 106 1.24 4.15 6.92
N ALA A 107 1.69 4.11 5.69
CA ALA A 107 1.97 2.86 4.99
C ALA A 107 3.22 2.16 5.57
N GLY A 108 3.34 0.85 5.39
CA GLY A 108 4.61 0.15 5.65
C GLY A 108 5.70 0.70 4.73
N ILE A 109 5.48 0.63 3.42
CA ILE A 109 6.30 1.26 2.37
C ILE A 109 5.38 2.15 1.54
N GLY A 110 5.69 3.46 1.47
CA GLY A 110 4.91 4.37 0.65
C GLY A 110 4.70 5.75 1.27
N SER A 111 3.47 6.26 1.30
CA SER A 111 3.19 7.60 1.83
C SER A 111 2.86 7.59 3.31
N GLY A 112 3.07 8.72 3.95
CA GLY A 112 2.45 9.03 5.24
C GLY A 112 0.95 9.32 5.10
N SER A 113 0.33 9.70 6.22
CA SER A 113 -1.10 10.00 6.25
C SER A 113 -1.42 11.41 5.78
N PHE A 114 -2.66 11.56 5.34
CA PHE A 114 -3.23 12.84 4.94
C PHE A 114 -4.47 13.19 5.77
N HIS A 115 -4.71 14.48 6.00
CA HIS A 115 -5.85 14.92 6.80
C HIS A 115 -7.05 15.40 5.97
N SER A 116 -6.86 15.76 4.70
CA SER A 116 -7.93 16.31 3.84
C SER A 116 -8.39 15.31 2.77
N PHE A 117 -9.67 15.31 2.47
CA PHE A 117 -10.28 14.46 1.43
C PHE A 117 -9.96 14.90 -0.01
N THR A 118 -9.24 15.99 -0.20
CA THR A 118 -8.93 16.55 -1.52
C THR A 118 -7.56 16.19 -2.05
N SER A 119 -6.78 15.41 -1.30
CA SER A 119 -5.39 15.17 -1.65
C SER A 119 -5.18 14.14 -2.73
N LYS A 120 -4.09 14.35 -3.44
CA LYS A 120 -3.58 13.45 -4.46
C LYS A 120 -2.32 12.71 -3.97
N LEU A 121 -2.18 12.47 -2.66
CA LEU A 121 -1.04 11.72 -2.16
C LEU A 121 -1.00 10.33 -2.79
N ILE A 122 0.20 9.92 -3.21
CA ILE A 122 0.47 8.67 -3.90
C ILE A 122 1.56 7.93 -3.14
N GLY A 123 1.43 6.63 -3.05
CA GLY A 123 2.30 5.73 -2.29
C GLY A 123 3.73 5.57 -2.81
N GLY A 124 4.14 6.29 -3.85
CA GLY A 124 5.48 6.17 -4.42
C GLY A 124 5.64 4.94 -5.31
N THR A 125 6.88 4.51 -5.51
CA THR A 125 7.19 3.35 -6.36
C THR A 125 8.04 2.34 -5.58
N LEU A 126 7.68 1.06 -5.63
CA LEU A 126 8.49 -0.05 -5.14
C LEU A 126 8.89 -0.95 -6.31
N ASN A 127 10.19 -1.15 -6.49
CA ASN A 127 10.74 -2.08 -7.47
C ASN A 127 11.47 -3.20 -6.75
N VAL A 128 11.03 -4.44 -6.93
CA VAL A 128 11.63 -5.64 -6.32
C VAL A 128 12.17 -6.54 -7.42
N TYR A 129 13.48 -6.66 -7.46
CA TYR A 129 14.21 -7.52 -8.40
C TYR A 129 14.58 -8.85 -7.74
N ASP A 130 14.96 -8.80 -6.45
CA ASP A 130 15.28 -9.96 -5.61
C ASP A 130 15.18 -9.58 -4.12
N GLY A 131 15.46 -10.52 -3.23
CA GLY A 131 15.43 -10.33 -1.77
C GLY A 131 14.03 -10.52 -1.16
N THR A 132 13.87 -10.03 0.06
CA THR A 132 12.61 -10.17 0.81
C THR A 132 12.12 -8.83 1.31
N VAL A 133 10.87 -8.51 1.02
CA VAL A 133 10.16 -7.32 1.52
C VAL A 133 9.02 -7.76 2.42
N ASN A 134 9.04 -7.33 3.68
CA ASN A 134 7.94 -7.49 4.62
C ASN A 134 7.43 -6.09 4.99
N ALA A 135 6.25 -5.74 4.55
CA ALA A 135 5.67 -4.42 4.76
C ALA A 135 4.32 -4.53 5.49
N THR A 136 4.20 -3.85 6.62
CA THR A 136 2.96 -3.79 7.40
C THR A 136 2.53 -2.34 7.53
N GLY A 137 1.31 -2.04 7.14
CA GLY A 137 0.71 -0.72 7.36
C GLY A 137 0.36 -0.48 8.82
N GLY A 138 0.23 0.77 9.20
CA GLY A 138 -0.43 1.15 10.45
C GLY A 138 -1.93 0.88 10.38
N ALA A 139 -2.69 1.24 11.42
CA ALA A 139 -4.11 0.91 11.53
C ALA A 139 -4.94 1.29 10.28
N TYR A 140 -4.60 2.37 9.62
CA TYR A 140 -5.34 2.89 8.44
C TYR A 140 -4.46 2.99 7.18
N GLY A 141 -3.26 2.45 7.23
CA GLY A 141 -2.29 2.48 6.12
C GLY A 141 -2.19 1.15 5.39
N ALA A 142 -1.89 1.20 4.11
CA ALA A 142 -1.58 0.01 3.33
C ALA A 142 -0.25 -0.63 3.76
N GLY A 143 -0.10 -1.92 3.54
CA GLY A 143 1.21 -2.57 3.68
C GLY A 143 2.22 -1.90 2.74
N ILE A 144 1.88 -1.83 1.46
CA ILE A 144 2.65 -1.11 0.43
C ILE A 144 1.70 -0.19 -0.32
N GLY A 145 1.97 1.12 -0.29
CA GLY A 145 1.18 2.11 -1.03
C GLY A 145 0.80 3.34 -0.22
N GLY A 146 -0.50 3.59 -0.05
CA GLY A 146 -1.01 4.79 0.62
C GLY A 146 -1.08 4.65 2.14
N GLY A 147 -0.74 5.70 2.88
CA GLY A 147 -1.21 5.90 4.24
C GLY A 147 -2.71 6.26 4.27
N CYS A 148 -3.26 6.56 5.45
CA CYS A 148 -4.66 6.98 5.60
C CYS A 148 -5.00 8.12 4.62
N LYS A 149 -6.06 7.97 3.83
CA LYS A 149 -6.55 8.88 2.78
C LYS A 149 -5.60 9.10 1.61
N ALA A 150 -4.62 8.24 1.45
CA ALA A 150 -3.69 8.30 0.32
C ALA A 150 -3.90 7.12 -0.63
N ASN A 151 -3.69 7.40 -1.91
CA ASN A 151 -3.81 6.39 -2.96
C ASN A 151 -2.58 5.48 -2.97
N GLY A 152 -2.74 4.29 -3.51
CA GLY A 152 -1.63 3.40 -3.84
C GLY A 152 -0.67 4.05 -4.82
N GLY A 153 0.56 3.55 -4.83
CA GLY A 153 1.60 3.91 -5.78
C GLY A 153 1.76 2.88 -6.88
N THR A 154 2.99 2.73 -7.33
CA THR A 154 3.38 1.70 -8.31
C THR A 154 4.20 0.61 -7.62
N VAL A 155 3.86 -0.65 -7.85
CA VAL A 155 4.61 -1.80 -7.34
C VAL A 155 5.00 -2.69 -8.50
N ASN A 156 6.30 -2.88 -8.70
CA ASN A 156 6.86 -3.72 -9.75
C ASN A 156 7.65 -4.85 -9.10
N VAL A 157 7.25 -6.09 -9.36
CA VAL A 157 7.91 -7.29 -8.84
C VAL A 157 8.34 -8.16 -9.99
N SER A 158 9.65 -8.29 -10.19
CA SER A 158 10.23 -9.19 -11.19
C SER A 158 10.94 -10.39 -10.58
N GLY A 159 11.16 -10.37 -9.25
CA GLY A 159 11.78 -11.45 -8.49
C GLY A 159 11.60 -11.26 -6.99
N GLY A 160 12.24 -12.12 -6.20
CA GLY A 160 12.20 -12.05 -4.74
C GLY A 160 10.85 -12.39 -4.10
N ILE A 161 10.69 -11.99 -2.85
CA ILE A 161 9.51 -12.29 -2.04
C ILE A 161 8.94 -11.01 -1.44
N VAL A 162 7.66 -10.74 -1.70
CA VAL A 162 6.93 -9.59 -1.14
C VAL A 162 5.80 -10.08 -0.26
N ARG A 163 5.79 -9.64 0.99
CA ARG A 163 4.69 -9.84 1.94
C ARG A 163 4.20 -8.48 2.39
N ALA A 164 2.98 -8.17 2.05
CA ALA A 164 2.35 -6.90 2.37
C ALA A 164 1.06 -7.12 3.15
N LYS A 165 0.95 -6.49 4.31
CA LYS A 165 -0.24 -6.54 5.16
C LYS A 165 -0.75 -5.14 5.41
N GLY A 166 -2.01 -4.89 5.08
CA GLY A 166 -2.69 -3.64 5.39
C GLY A 166 -3.05 -3.51 6.87
N GLY A 167 -3.27 -2.30 7.31
CA GLY A 167 -3.91 -2.01 8.59
C GLY A 167 -5.43 -2.27 8.55
N THR A 168 -6.18 -1.87 9.58
CA THR A 168 -7.59 -2.27 9.81
C THR A 168 -8.47 -2.08 8.57
N ASP A 169 -8.37 -0.96 7.85
CA ASP A 169 -9.29 -0.62 6.76
C ASP A 169 -8.54 -0.34 5.45
N ALA A 170 -7.35 -0.93 5.33
CA ALA A 170 -6.43 -0.64 4.25
C ALA A 170 -6.05 -1.88 3.45
N ALA A 171 -5.62 -1.66 2.22
CA ALA A 171 -5.18 -2.72 1.34
C ALA A 171 -3.82 -3.33 1.79
N GLY A 172 -3.60 -4.59 1.46
CA GLY A 172 -2.27 -5.19 1.55
C GLY A 172 -1.30 -4.44 0.64
N ILE A 173 -1.64 -4.34 -0.66
CA ILE A 173 -0.95 -3.51 -1.64
C ILE A 173 -1.97 -2.57 -2.27
N GLY A 174 -1.79 -1.25 -2.12
CA GLY A 174 -2.66 -0.26 -2.75
C GLY A 174 -3.01 0.92 -1.87
N GLY A 175 -4.31 1.25 -1.73
CA GLY A 175 -4.77 2.40 -0.96
C GLY A 175 -4.81 2.16 0.55
N GLY A 176 -4.56 3.19 1.33
CA GLY A 176 -4.98 3.23 2.73
C GLY A 176 -6.48 3.41 2.87
N GLU A 177 -7.00 3.56 4.10
CA GLU A 177 -8.40 3.96 4.33
C GLU A 177 -8.76 5.15 3.42
N ASP A 178 -9.92 5.13 2.78
CA ASP A 178 -10.39 6.12 1.78
C ASP A 178 -9.49 6.26 0.53
N GLY A 179 -8.45 5.44 0.40
CA GLY A 179 -7.49 5.47 -0.70
C GLY A 179 -7.88 4.53 -1.85
N LYS A 180 -7.59 4.97 -3.07
CA LYS A 180 -7.69 4.13 -4.27
C LYS A 180 -6.49 3.21 -4.38
N GLY A 181 -6.63 2.08 -5.06
CA GLY A 181 -5.51 1.27 -5.51
C GLY A 181 -4.57 2.07 -6.42
N GLY A 182 -3.41 1.52 -6.67
CA GLY A 182 -2.40 2.06 -7.58
C GLY A 182 -2.20 1.12 -8.76
N THR A 183 -0.96 1.01 -9.20
CA THR A 183 -0.55 0.09 -10.28
C THR A 183 0.31 -1.04 -9.70
N VAL A 184 0.01 -2.28 -10.06
CA VAL A 184 0.78 -3.44 -9.59
C VAL A 184 1.15 -4.32 -10.78
N ASN A 185 2.46 -4.48 -11.01
CA ASN A 185 3.00 -5.28 -12.08
C ASN A 185 3.83 -6.42 -11.50
N VAL A 186 3.45 -7.65 -11.76
CA VAL A 186 4.18 -8.84 -11.31
C VAL A 186 4.59 -9.65 -12.54
N SER A 187 5.89 -9.74 -12.80
CA SER A 187 6.46 -10.54 -13.87
C SER A 187 7.26 -11.74 -13.35
N GLY A 188 7.49 -11.81 -12.03
CA GLY A 188 8.21 -12.90 -11.38
C GLY A 188 8.13 -12.80 -9.86
N GLY A 189 8.83 -13.69 -9.16
CA GLY A 189 8.86 -13.73 -7.70
C GLY A 189 7.58 -14.24 -7.04
N THR A 190 7.45 -13.97 -5.75
CA THR A 190 6.29 -14.38 -4.94
C THR A 190 5.72 -13.18 -4.21
N VAL A 191 4.46 -12.89 -4.42
CA VAL A 191 3.73 -11.80 -3.78
C VAL A 191 2.61 -12.37 -2.91
N ARG A 192 2.59 -11.98 -1.64
CA ARG A 192 1.45 -12.19 -0.73
C ARG A 192 0.96 -10.85 -0.24
N ALA A 193 -0.26 -10.51 -0.60
CA ALA A 193 -0.92 -9.27 -0.21
C ALA A 193 -2.17 -9.57 0.61
N GLU A 194 -2.25 -9.02 1.81
CA GLU A 194 -3.30 -9.27 2.78
C GLU A 194 -3.94 -7.95 3.21
N GLY A 195 -5.18 -7.72 2.79
CA GLY A 195 -6.04 -6.70 3.37
C GLY A 195 -6.56 -7.13 4.73
N THR A 196 -6.99 -6.19 5.55
CA THR A 196 -7.64 -6.48 6.83
C THR A 196 -8.97 -5.76 6.92
N SER A 197 -9.90 -6.28 7.72
CA SER A 197 -11.27 -5.79 7.87
C SER A 197 -11.97 -5.56 6.52
N TYR A 198 -11.81 -4.38 5.94
CA TYR A 198 -12.54 -3.96 4.73
C TYR A 198 -11.62 -3.62 3.55
N GLY A 199 -10.32 -3.73 3.74
CA GLY A 199 -9.33 -3.48 2.70
C GLY A 199 -9.21 -4.62 1.69
N ALA A 200 -8.84 -4.32 0.47
CA ALA A 200 -8.52 -5.33 -0.54
C ALA A 200 -7.17 -6.01 -0.24
N GLY A 201 -6.99 -7.24 -0.71
CA GLY A 201 -5.66 -7.84 -0.77
C GLY A 201 -4.73 -6.98 -1.64
N ILE A 202 -5.13 -6.79 -2.90
CA ILE A 202 -4.49 -5.85 -3.84
C ILE A 202 -5.56 -4.91 -4.36
N GLY A 203 -5.47 -3.60 -4.02
CA GLY A 203 -6.45 -2.63 -4.51
C GLY A 203 -6.75 -1.46 -3.59
N GLY A 204 -8.01 -1.14 -3.37
CA GLY A 204 -8.45 -0.02 -2.53
C GLY A 204 -8.54 -0.38 -1.05
N GLY A 205 -8.43 0.61 -0.19
CA GLY A 205 -8.85 0.51 1.21
C GLY A 205 -10.36 0.62 1.37
N GLU A 206 -10.85 0.49 2.62
CA GLU A 206 -12.23 0.82 2.95
C GLU A 206 -12.53 2.27 2.55
N TYR A 207 -13.78 2.53 2.26
CA TYR A 207 -14.22 3.89 2.08
C TYR A 207 -15.23 4.29 3.17
N THR A 208 -15.15 5.54 3.60
CA THR A 208 -16.13 6.11 4.51
C THR A 208 -17.00 7.14 3.79
N THR A 209 -18.28 7.22 4.16
CA THR A 209 -19.20 8.24 3.64
C THR A 209 -19.14 9.44 4.56
N PHE A 210 -18.77 10.60 4.04
CA PHE A 210 -18.88 11.85 4.77
C PHE A 210 -19.94 12.75 4.13
N GLY A 211 -21.09 12.88 4.77
CA GLY A 211 -22.22 13.63 4.23
C GLY A 211 -22.79 12.98 2.96
N THR A 212 -22.94 13.77 1.90
CA THR A 212 -23.45 13.32 0.59
C THR A 212 -22.36 12.90 -0.38
N THR A 213 -21.08 13.07 -0.01
CA THR A 213 -19.94 12.75 -0.87
C THR A 213 -19.41 11.38 -0.52
N THR A 214 -19.47 10.49 -1.47
CA THR A 214 -18.95 9.12 -1.34
C THR A 214 -17.53 9.05 -1.89
N TYR A 215 -16.57 8.86 -1.01
CA TYR A 215 -15.19 8.57 -1.42
C TYR A 215 -15.06 7.05 -1.57
N ARG A 216 -14.62 6.57 -2.73
CA ARG A 216 -14.64 5.14 -3.05
C ARG A 216 -13.23 4.63 -3.28
N GLY A 217 -12.80 3.65 -2.50
CA GLY A 217 -11.57 2.93 -2.74
C GLY A 217 -11.64 2.14 -4.05
N LYS A 218 -11.29 2.77 -5.18
CA LYS A 218 -11.15 2.06 -6.46
C LYS A 218 -10.09 0.97 -6.34
N GLY A 219 -10.29 -0.12 -7.07
CA GLY A 219 -9.28 -1.16 -7.22
C GLY A 219 -8.00 -0.64 -7.89
N ALA A 220 -6.98 -1.47 -7.86
CA ALA A 220 -5.71 -1.22 -8.54
C ALA A 220 -5.78 -1.64 -10.01
N ASP A 221 -4.87 -1.07 -10.82
CA ASP A 221 -4.55 -1.60 -12.14
C ASP A 221 -3.46 -2.66 -11.98
N VAL A 222 -3.85 -3.93 -12.15
CA VAL A 222 -3.00 -5.08 -11.86
C VAL A 222 -2.66 -5.83 -13.15
N THR A 223 -1.38 -6.04 -13.38
CA THR A 223 -0.86 -6.85 -14.49
C THR A 223 0.04 -7.95 -13.92
N ILE A 224 -0.34 -9.20 -14.15
CA ILE A 224 0.44 -10.36 -13.73
C ILE A 224 0.84 -11.12 -14.99
N THR A 225 2.13 -11.15 -15.30
CA THR A 225 2.69 -11.87 -16.44
C THR A 225 3.53 -13.08 -16.04
N GLY A 226 3.80 -13.23 -14.73
CA GLY A 226 4.55 -14.35 -14.18
C GLY A 226 4.59 -14.29 -12.65
N GLY A 227 5.35 -15.21 -12.06
CA GLY A 227 5.46 -15.34 -10.60
C GLY A 227 4.24 -16.00 -9.93
N THR A 228 4.19 -15.91 -8.63
CA THR A 228 3.07 -16.41 -7.80
C THR A 228 2.47 -15.26 -7.01
N VAL A 229 1.18 -15.03 -7.16
CA VAL A 229 0.47 -13.98 -6.41
C VAL A 229 -0.60 -14.61 -5.53
N THR A 230 -0.54 -14.32 -4.24
CA THR A 230 -1.58 -14.66 -3.26
C THR A 230 -2.19 -13.35 -2.77
N ALA A 231 -3.47 -13.15 -3.03
CA ALA A 231 -4.20 -11.99 -2.55
C ALA A 231 -5.33 -12.43 -1.62
N ILE A 232 -5.41 -11.79 -0.46
CA ILE A 232 -6.37 -12.10 0.60
C ILE A 232 -7.13 -10.82 0.95
N ALA A 233 -8.44 -10.88 0.81
CA ALA A 233 -9.31 -9.77 1.21
C ALA A 233 -9.41 -9.66 2.73
N GLY A 234 -9.61 -8.47 3.22
CA GLY A 234 -10.11 -8.24 4.56
C GLY A 234 -11.62 -8.52 4.66
N GLY A 235 -12.06 -9.03 5.79
CA GLY A 235 -13.46 -9.30 6.06
C GLY A 235 -14.08 -10.44 5.23
N ASP A 236 -15.40 -10.45 5.15
CA ASP A 236 -16.18 -11.45 4.41
C ASP A 236 -16.73 -10.84 3.11
N CYS A 237 -16.18 -11.24 1.98
CA CYS A 237 -16.63 -10.80 0.65
C CYS A 237 -17.54 -11.82 -0.04
N LYS A 238 -18.28 -12.64 0.70
CA LYS A 238 -19.25 -13.60 0.14
C LYS A 238 -20.44 -12.92 -0.51
N GLY A 239 -20.57 -13.07 -1.81
CA GLY A 239 -21.73 -12.64 -2.58
C GLY A 239 -21.82 -11.11 -2.77
N ARG A 240 -22.98 -10.66 -3.27
CA ARG A 240 -23.26 -9.26 -3.64
C ARG A 240 -23.44 -8.30 -2.47
N GLU A 241 -23.65 -8.84 -1.27
CA GLU A 241 -23.79 -8.05 -0.03
C GLU A 241 -22.52 -8.09 0.83
N ALA A 242 -21.38 -8.37 0.21
CA ALA A 242 -20.11 -8.56 0.86
C ALA A 242 -19.71 -7.34 1.73
N LYS A 243 -19.37 -7.64 2.98
CA LYS A 243 -18.90 -6.64 3.98
C LYS A 243 -17.38 -6.56 4.05
N GLY A 244 -16.67 -7.00 3.03
CA GLY A 244 -15.21 -7.03 2.99
C GLY A 244 -14.65 -6.48 1.69
N GLY A 245 -13.34 -6.33 1.61
CA GLY A 245 -12.63 -6.00 0.38
C GLY A 245 -12.55 -7.17 -0.59
N SER A 246 -12.14 -6.92 -1.81
CA SER A 246 -11.86 -7.95 -2.81
C SER A 246 -10.47 -8.53 -2.60
N ALA A 247 -10.23 -9.79 -3.00
CA ALA A 247 -8.86 -10.28 -3.05
C ALA A 247 -8.01 -9.40 -3.98
N ILE A 248 -8.51 -9.15 -5.20
CA ILE A 248 -7.92 -8.16 -6.13
C ILE A 248 -9.06 -7.25 -6.64
N GLY A 249 -9.05 -5.97 -6.23
CA GLY A 249 -10.12 -5.03 -6.61
C GLY A 249 -10.30 -3.88 -5.63
N GLY A 250 -11.53 -3.46 -5.42
CA GLY A 250 -11.86 -2.40 -4.45
C GLY A 250 -11.88 -2.91 -3.01
N GLY A 251 -11.71 -2.02 -2.06
CA GLY A 251 -12.09 -2.24 -0.67
C GLY A 251 -13.59 -2.31 -0.50
N GLN A 252 -14.09 -2.47 0.74
CA GLN A 252 -15.52 -2.47 1.01
C GLN A 252 -16.18 -1.22 0.43
N GLY A 253 -17.22 -1.41 -0.27
CA GLY A 253 -18.00 -0.33 -0.86
C GLY A 253 -19.37 -0.82 -1.23
N LEU A 254 -20.30 0.13 -1.38
CA LEU A 254 -21.72 -0.05 -1.59
C LEU A 254 -22.13 -1.14 -2.58
N PRO A 255 -23.35 -1.69 -2.42
CA PRO A 255 -23.88 -2.70 -3.31
C PRO A 255 -24.00 -2.25 -4.76
N ASP A 256 -23.53 -3.08 -5.61
CA ASP A 256 -23.93 -3.53 -6.93
C ASP A 256 -24.10 -2.64 -8.15
N LYS A 257 -24.43 -1.37 -8.11
CA LYS A 257 -24.72 -0.69 -9.37
C LYS A 257 -23.50 -0.23 -10.18
N ASP A 258 -22.33 -0.17 -9.54
CA ASP A 258 -21.10 0.37 -10.15
C ASP A 258 -19.84 -0.49 -9.89
N ALA A 259 -19.99 -1.76 -9.66
CA ALA A 259 -18.86 -2.65 -9.34
C ALA A 259 -17.80 -2.71 -10.45
N SER A 260 -18.21 -2.52 -11.71
CA SER A 260 -17.29 -2.55 -12.87
C SER A 260 -16.40 -1.31 -12.96
N GLU A 261 -16.86 -0.13 -12.55
CA GLU A 261 -16.07 1.11 -12.60
C GLU A 261 -15.07 1.22 -11.43
N LYS A 262 -15.30 0.44 -10.36
CA LYS A 262 -14.53 0.54 -9.11
C LYS A 262 -13.46 -0.51 -8.95
N ALA A 263 -13.48 -1.52 -9.77
CA ALA A 263 -12.63 -2.70 -9.58
C ALA A 263 -11.18 -2.51 -10.04
N GLY A 264 -10.85 -1.43 -10.72
CA GLY A 264 -9.57 -1.32 -11.42
C GLY A 264 -9.49 -2.29 -12.61
N SER A 265 -8.32 -2.47 -13.18
CA SER A 265 -8.06 -3.45 -14.25
C SER A 265 -7.30 -4.66 -13.70
N LEU A 266 -7.54 -5.83 -14.32
CA LEU A 266 -6.77 -7.04 -14.03
C LEU A 266 -6.43 -7.73 -15.34
N VAL A 267 -5.15 -7.83 -15.64
CA VAL A 267 -4.60 -8.51 -16.83
C VAL A 267 -3.84 -9.74 -16.36
N LEU A 268 -4.24 -10.91 -16.89
CA LEU A 268 -3.61 -12.20 -16.63
C LEU A 268 -3.30 -12.90 -17.95
N PRO A 269 -2.15 -13.58 -18.10
CA PRO A 269 -1.88 -14.41 -19.26
C PRO A 269 -2.89 -15.56 -19.38
N ASP A 270 -3.12 -16.05 -20.59
CA ASP A 270 -4.10 -17.12 -20.83
C ASP A 270 -3.78 -18.42 -20.07
N ASN A 271 -2.51 -18.71 -19.87
CA ASN A 271 -2.04 -19.89 -19.13
C ASN A 271 -1.87 -19.68 -17.63
N TYR A 272 -2.18 -18.48 -17.10
CA TYR A 272 -2.04 -18.22 -15.65
C TYR A 272 -3.12 -18.96 -14.88
N LYS A 273 -2.69 -19.79 -13.92
CA LYS A 273 -3.60 -20.57 -13.09
C LYS A 273 -4.12 -19.69 -11.96
N VAL A 274 -5.43 -19.58 -11.85
CA VAL A 274 -6.10 -18.92 -10.72
C VAL A 274 -6.91 -19.95 -9.95
N THR A 275 -6.62 -20.06 -8.66
CA THR A 275 -7.44 -20.78 -7.69
C THR A 275 -8.02 -19.78 -6.69
N ALA A 276 -9.22 -19.96 -6.27
CA ALA A 276 -9.88 -19.05 -5.33
C ALA A 276 -10.78 -19.81 -4.37
N GLY A 277 -11.06 -19.22 -3.22
CA GLY A 277 -11.91 -19.77 -2.19
C GLY A 277 -12.15 -18.80 -1.05
N ASP A 278 -12.76 -19.25 0.02
CA ASP A 278 -13.01 -18.43 1.21
C ASP A 278 -11.80 -18.38 2.15
N SER A 279 -10.89 -19.35 2.03
CA SER A 279 -9.65 -19.42 2.80
C SER A 279 -8.55 -20.14 2.01
N GLU A 280 -7.32 -20.12 2.53
CA GLU A 280 -6.19 -20.85 1.93
C GLU A 280 -6.38 -22.37 1.92
N SER A 281 -7.14 -22.89 2.89
CA SER A 281 -7.43 -24.31 3.01
C SER A 281 -8.67 -24.75 2.23
N ASP A 282 -9.46 -23.82 1.73
CA ASP A 282 -10.74 -24.07 1.07
C ASP A 282 -10.75 -23.41 -0.31
N LEU A 283 -9.92 -23.95 -1.22
CA LEU A 283 -9.86 -23.54 -2.61
C LEU A 283 -10.87 -24.35 -3.43
N ASP A 284 -11.94 -23.71 -3.87
CA ASP A 284 -13.06 -24.37 -4.54
C ASP A 284 -12.64 -25.07 -5.83
N ARG A 285 -11.94 -24.36 -6.72
CA ARG A 285 -11.58 -24.86 -8.04
C ARG A 285 -10.52 -23.99 -8.74
N VAL A 286 -10.00 -24.50 -9.83
CA VAL A 286 -9.25 -23.74 -10.83
C VAL A 286 -10.22 -23.04 -11.77
N PHE A 287 -10.09 -21.75 -11.95
CA PHE A 287 -10.98 -20.96 -12.79
C PHE A 287 -10.51 -20.89 -14.24
N THR A 288 -11.46 -20.91 -15.16
CA THR A 288 -11.21 -20.71 -16.60
C THR A 288 -10.79 -19.25 -16.89
N ALA A 289 -10.22 -18.98 -18.06
CA ALA A 289 -9.77 -17.64 -18.45
C ALA A 289 -10.87 -16.58 -18.31
N SER A 290 -12.12 -16.90 -18.69
CA SER A 290 -13.26 -15.99 -18.61
C SER A 290 -13.76 -15.75 -17.18
N GLU A 291 -13.53 -16.68 -16.28
CA GLU A 291 -14.01 -16.61 -14.89
C GLU A 291 -12.97 -15.99 -13.93
N ARG A 292 -11.67 -16.01 -14.29
CA ARG A 292 -10.55 -15.63 -13.40
C ARG A 292 -10.71 -14.22 -12.81
N VAL A 293 -11.07 -13.24 -13.63
CA VAL A 293 -11.23 -11.86 -13.16
C VAL A 293 -12.38 -11.74 -12.16
N ALA A 294 -13.48 -12.43 -12.42
CA ALA A 294 -14.61 -12.46 -11.49
C ALA A 294 -14.21 -13.14 -10.17
N ALA A 295 -13.51 -14.27 -10.25
CA ALA A 295 -13.03 -14.98 -9.05
C ALA A 295 -12.12 -14.09 -8.18
N CYS A 296 -11.19 -13.34 -8.77
CA CYS A 296 -10.32 -12.45 -8.04
C CYS A 296 -11.07 -11.31 -7.32
N ARG A 297 -12.21 -10.89 -7.87
CA ARG A 297 -13.01 -9.78 -7.32
C ARG A 297 -14.03 -10.19 -6.27
N TRP A 298 -14.49 -11.45 -6.31
CA TRP A 298 -15.60 -11.92 -5.49
C TRP A 298 -15.20 -12.96 -4.43
N ARG A 299 -13.92 -13.25 -4.30
CA ARG A 299 -13.41 -14.22 -3.34
C ARG A 299 -12.47 -13.57 -2.32
N ASN A 300 -12.44 -14.16 -1.13
CA ASN A 300 -11.59 -13.72 -0.06
C ASN A 300 -10.12 -14.06 -0.30
N TYR A 301 -9.87 -15.18 -0.99
CA TYR A 301 -8.54 -15.71 -1.21
C TYR A 301 -8.35 -16.08 -2.68
N VAL A 302 -7.25 -15.62 -3.27
CA VAL A 302 -6.86 -15.91 -4.65
C VAL A 302 -5.38 -16.25 -4.71
N LYS A 303 -5.03 -17.30 -5.44
CA LYS A 303 -3.65 -17.74 -5.65
C LYS A 303 -3.39 -18.13 -7.11
#